data_596f93a5ee6687922b521427475ed9c6
#
_entry.id   596f93a5ee6687922b521427475ed9c6
#
_cell.length_a   1.000
_cell.length_b   1.000
_cell.length_c   1.000
_cell.angle_alpha   90.00
_cell.angle_beta   90.00
_cell.angle_gamma   90.00
#
_symmetry.space_group_name_H-M   'P 1'
#
loop_
_entity.id
_entity.type
_entity.pdbx_description
1 polymer ?
#
loop_
_entity_poly.entity_id
_entity_poly.type
_entity_poly.pdbx_seq_one_letter_code
_entity_poly.pdbx_strand_id
1 'polypeptide(L)'
;FAALDNYRYTVGQKENIFRRKQQFVKMFGKGREEELRDLLQGEFAVVDLAYNEATRERDGLIVASLKSGSLCKVVLEKMMKEYARFDNQSLENYLKEYNLDREKTFRYYLFPADDLAAVYWGYIFEGIKCRCVLVEDNYLIFASSESAVKSFVRDYVHGSVIRDAEWYRHLKTRLAGKYNMAYFARTAEVLPFYTSLTQGSWQQFLTRRQKELSVFSTWAWQWSNEGDMLYTTLFLSTAEIKDEIRPHVLWQTKLDGKVSMKPVPVTNHVTGEKELFVQDDRHTVYLINDVGRVLWKLPLGQQINSEVYQVDLFKNGKLQYLFSTPDKMYLIDRNGNAAGRFPVAFKGKCEQGISVYDYDNNRNYRIFVPCENREVYLYGLDGKPVEGWNPQKTDKPVVSKVQHFRVADKDYIVFADRYRFYILDRKGKERVRVSSVFDLKPHTDVYLTRKGGFIFIYFKYLFYSK
;
A
#
# COMPACT_ATOMS: atom_id res chain seq x y z
N PHE A 1 -7.42 -36.72 5.94
CA PHE A 1 -8.14 -36.10 4.81
C PHE A 1 -8.48 -37.10 3.71
N ALA A 2 -7.55 -37.98 3.29
CA ALA A 2 -7.83 -38.98 2.22
C ALA A 2 -9.03 -39.91 2.52
N ALA A 3 -9.28 -40.24 3.79
CA ALA A 3 -10.42 -41.06 4.18
C ALA A 3 -11.77 -40.32 4.06
N LEU A 4 -11.79 -38.99 4.35
CA LEU A 4 -12.95 -38.11 4.17
C LEU A 4 -13.27 -37.90 2.67
N ASP A 5 -12.25 -37.79 1.84
CA ASP A 5 -12.39 -37.61 0.39
C ASP A 5 -13.01 -38.85 -0.26
N ASN A 6 -12.68 -40.07 0.20
CA ASN A 6 -13.26 -41.29 -0.33
C ASN A 6 -14.79 -41.38 -0.14
N TYR A 7 -15.35 -40.73 0.86
CA TYR A 7 -16.79 -40.69 1.13
C TYR A 7 -17.53 -39.61 0.34
N ARG A 8 -16.85 -38.55 -0.07
CA ARG A 8 -17.48 -37.37 -0.69
C ARG A 8 -17.47 -37.35 -2.21
N TYR A 9 -16.53 -38.06 -2.84
CA TYR A 9 -16.44 -38.02 -4.30
C TYR A 9 -17.33 -39.06 -4.95
N THR A 10 -18.22 -38.58 -5.82
CA THR A 10 -18.90 -39.46 -6.82
C THR A 10 -17.87 -40.06 -7.74
N VAL A 11 -18.24 -41.15 -8.45
CA VAL A 11 -17.37 -41.81 -9.43
C VAL A 11 -16.83 -40.80 -10.46
N GLY A 12 -17.70 -39.92 -11.00
CA GLY A 12 -17.29 -38.91 -11.97
C GLY A 12 -16.31 -37.87 -11.43
N GLN A 13 -16.42 -37.53 -10.12
CA GLN A 13 -15.46 -36.64 -9.48
C GLN A 13 -14.09 -37.32 -9.30
N LYS A 14 -14.07 -38.63 -8.96
CA LYS A 14 -12.83 -39.41 -8.89
C LYS A 14 -12.11 -39.48 -10.22
N GLU A 15 -12.86 -39.69 -11.34
CA GLU A 15 -12.31 -39.67 -12.68
C GLU A 15 -11.75 -38.31 -13.08
N ASN A 16 -12.40 -37.23 -12.67
CA ASN A 16 -11.92 -35.88 -12.93
C ASN A 16 -10.60 -35.61 -12.16
N ILE A 17 -10.52 -35.97 -10.90
CA ILE A 17 -9.29 -35.86 -10.10
C ILE A 17 -8.15 -36.67 -10.72
N PHE A 18 -8.43 -37.89 -11.19
CA PHE A 18 -7.43 -38.72 -11.85
C PHE A 18 -6.89 -38.03 -13.12
N ARG A 19 -7.78 -37.53 -13.99
CA ARG A 19 -7.38 -36.75 -15.18
C ARG A 19 -6.55 -35.53 -14.83
N ARG A 20 -6.93 -34.77 -13.79
CA ARG A 20 -6.17 -33.61 -13.32
C ARG A 20 -4.78 -34.01 -12.83
N LYS A 21 -4.65 -35.08 -12.05
CA LYS A 21 -3.34 -35.60 -11.60
C LYS A 21 -2.45 -35.96 -12.81
N GLN A 22 -3.00 -36.63 -13.82
CA GLN A 22 -2.26 -36.90 -15.05
C GLN A 22 -1.82 -35.63 -15.79
N GLN A 23 -2.67 -34.62 -15.82
CA GLN A 23 -2.32 -33.32 -16.41
C GLN A 23 -1.15 -32.67 -15.65
N PHE A 24 -1.17 -32.69 -14.31
CA PHE A 24 -0.07 -32.15 -13.50
C PHE A 24 1.24 -32.89 -13.72
N VAL A 25 1.20 -34.21 -13.87
CA VAL A 25 2.40 -34.99 -14.22
C VAL A 25 2.98 -34.55 -15.56
N LYS A 26 2.13 -34.22 -16.55
CA LYS A 26 2.59 -33.69 -17.86
C LYS A 26 3.18 -32.29 -17.72
N MET A 27 2.61 -31.44 -16.85
CA MET A 27 3.03 -30.04 -16.65
C MET A 27 4.32 -29.95 -15.83
N PHE A 28 4.43 -30.69 -14.75
CA PHE A 28 5.48 -30.53 -13.74
C PHE A 28 6.50 -31.67 -13.70
N GLY A 29 6.30 -32.71 -14.49
CA GLY A 29 7.14 -33.91 -14.49
C GLY A 29 6.70 -35.00 -13.49
N LYS A 30 7.07 -36.23 -13.79
CA LYS A 30 6.74 -37.39 -12.96
C LYS A 30 7.52 -37.35 -11.64
N GLY A 31 6.85 -37.67 -10.54
CA GLY A 31 7.44 -37.78 -9.20
C GLY A 31 7.61 -36.45 -8.46
N ARG A 32 7.35 -35.31 -9.08
CA ARG A 32 7.53 -33.97 -8.44
C ARG A 32 6.54 -33.74 -7.32
N GLU A 33 5.31 -34.19 -7.46
CA GLU A 33 4.32 -34.10 -6.38
C GLU A 33 4.74 -34.94 -5.18
N GLU A 34 5.29 -36.13 -5.41
CA GLU A 34 5.78 -37.00 -4.34
C GLU A 34 6.97 -36.34 -3.60
N GLU A 35 7.93 -35.76 -4.34
CA GLU A 35 9.03 -35.01 -3.75
C GLU A 35 8.51 -33.84 -2.88
N LEU A 36 7.51 -33.09 -3.37
CA LEU A 36 6.90 -31.98 -2.62
C LEU A 36 6.16 -32.48 -1.37
N ARG A 37 5.35 -33.54 -1.52
CA ARG A 37 4.59 -34.15 -0.42
C ARG A 37 5.50 -34.66 0.70
N ASP A 38 6.62 -35.27 0.35
CA ASP A 38 7.59 -35.82 1.33
C ASP A 38 8.26 -34.73 2.17
N LEU A 39 8.27 -33.50 1.68
CA LEU A 39 8.77 -32.34 2.42
C LEU A 39 7.73 -31.75 3.39
N LEU A 40 6.45 -32.08 3.26
CA LEU A 40 5.40 -31.57 4.16
C LEU A 40 5.52 -32.21 5.55
N GLN A 41 5.23 -31.40 6.59
CA GLN A 41 5.13 -31.90 7.97
C GLN A 41 3.71 -32.32 8.35
N GLY A 42 2.73 -32.11 7.45
CA GLY A 42 1.34 -32.49 7.67
C GLY A 42 0.48 -31.43 8.36
N GLU A 43 1.03 -30.26 8.68
CA GLU A 43 0.29 -29.12 9.19
C GLU A 43 -0.04 -28.14 8.09
N PHE A 44 -1.30 -27.72 8.03
CA PHE A 44 -1.81 -26.77 7.04
C PHE A 44 -2.65 -25.68 7.71
N ALA A 45 -2.57 -24.48 7.19
CA ALA A 45 -3.51 -23.40 7.49
C ALA A 45 -4.15 -22.90 6.19
N VAL A 46 -5.47 -22.72 6.23
CA VAL A 46 -6.23 -22.02 5.18
C VAL A 46 -6.65 -20.68 5.76
N VAL A 47 -6.28 -19.60 5.09
CA VAL A 47 -6.53 -18.23 5.54
C VAL A 47 -7.39 -17.54 4.50
N ASP A 48 -8.58 -17.11 4.90
CA ASP A 48 -9.41 -16.21 4.11
C ASP A 48 -8.98 -14.77 4.35
N LEU A 49 -8.70 -14.04 3.27
CA LEU A 49 -8.36 -12.64 3.28
C LEU A 49 -9.56 -11.76 2.84
N ALA A 50 -9.34 -10.46 2.78
CA ALA A 50 -10.36 -9.53 2.33
C ALA A 50 -10.71 -9.74 0.85
N TYR A 51 -11.88 -9.26 0.45
CA TYR A 51 -12.32 -9.26 -0.95
C TYR A 51 -11.39 -8.40 -1.80
N ASN A 52 -10.95 -8.95 -2.93
CA ASN A 52 -10.10 -8.28 -3.89
C ASN A 52 -10.95 -7.67 -5.01
N GLU A 53 -11.05 -6.36 -5.06
CA GLU A 53 -11.85 -5.65 -6.07
C GLU A 53 -11.33 -5.85 -7.49
N ALA A 54 -10.01 -6.02 -7.67
CA ALA A 54 -9.40 -6.16 -8.98
C ALA A 54 -9.75 -7.50 -9.64
N THR A 55 -9.74 -8.59 -8.86
CA THR A 55 -10.08 -9.94 -9.34
C THR A 55 -11.56 -10.25 -9.21
N ARG A 56 -12.32 -9.45 -8.45
CA ARG A 56 -13.70 -9.71 -8.03
C ARG A 56 -13.87 -11.04 -7.30
N GLU A 57 -12.81 -11.51 -6.66
CA GLU A 57 -12.76 -12.74 -5.89
C GLU A 57 -12.26 -12.45 -4.48
N ARG A 58 -12.49 -13.38 -3.57
CA ARG A 58 -11.90 -13.30 -2.25
C ARG A 58 -10.48 -13.85 -2.29
N ASP A 59 -9.53 -13.08 -1.79
CA ASP A 59 -8.16 -13.54 -1.65
C ASP A 59 -8.05 -14.56 -0.52
N GLY A 60 -7.13 -15.50 -0.68
CA GLY A 60 -6.86 -16.50 0.32
C GLY A 60 -5.46 -17.09 0.20
N LEU A 61 -5.04 -17.74 1.26
CA LEU A 61 -3.75 -18.41 1.36
C LEU A 61 -3.94 -19.86 1.83
N ILE A 62 -3.09 -20.75 1.33
CA ILE A 62 -2.83 -22.06 1.90
C ILE A 62 -1.37 -22.06 2.35
N VAL A 63 -1.16 -22.23 3.63
CA VAL A 63 0.18 -22.31 4.24
C VAL A 63 0.42 -23.72 4.72
N ALA A 64 1.49 -24.34 4.25
CA ALA A 64 1.89 -25.69 4.64
C ALA A 64 3.25 -25.66 5.33
N SER A 65 3.38 -26.33 6.47
CA SER A 65 4.67 -26.49 7.16
C SER A 65 5.57 -27.49 6.46
N LEU A 66 6.87 -27.19 6.38
CA LEU A 66 7.89 -27.95 5.67
C LEU A 66 8.96 -28.49 6.61
N LYS A 67 9.46 -29.66 6.31
CA LYS A 67 10.68 -30.23 6.93
C LYS A 67 11.93 -29.41 6.55
N SER A 68 11.96 -28.87 5.34
CA SER A 68 13.05 -28.03 4.83
C SER A 68 12.56 -27.11 3.72
N GLY A 69 12.55 -25.80 3.99
CA GLY A 69 12.21 -24.80 2.97
C GLY A 69 13.25 -24.68 1.86
N SER A 70 14.53 -24.87 2.17
CA SER A 70 15.60 -24.83 1.17
C SER A 70 15.45 -25.94 0.13
N LEU A 71 15.14 -27.16 0.56
CA LEU A 71 14.86 -28.27 -0.35
C LEU A 71 13.56 -28.03 -1.15
N CYS A 72 12.54 -27.49 -0.51
CA CYS A 72 11.29 -27.16 -1.18
C CYS A 72 11.50 -26.10 -2.29
N LYS A 73 12.32 -25.08 -2.06
CA LYS A 73 12.71 -24.11 -3.12
C LYS A 73 13.31 -24.81 -4.33
N VAL A 74 14.18 -25.79 -4.14
CA VAL A 74 14.79 -26.56 -5.23
C VAL A 74 13.76 -27.40 -5.99
N VAL A 75 12.86 -28.08 -5.28
CA VAL A 75 11.80 -28.89 -5.89
C VAL A 75 10.83 -27.99 -6.67
N LEU A 76 10.41 -26.89 -6.08
CA LEU A 76 9.52 -25.92 -6.73
C LEU A 76 10.16 -25.32 -8.00
N GLU A 77 11.42 -24.95 -7.95
CA GLU A 77 12.13 -24.44 -9.13
C GLU A 77 12.21 -25.49 -10.23
N LYS A 78 12.47 -26.77 -9.91
CA LYS A 78 12.41 -27.86 -10.88
C LYS A 78 11.03 -28.01 -11.51
N MET A 79 9.96 -27.97 -10.71
CA MET A 79 8.58 -28.01 -11.19
C MET A 79 8.30 -26.87 -12.16
N MET A 80 8.70 -25.65 -11.81
CA MET A 80 8.47 -24.48 -12.65
C MET A 80 9.33 -24.49 -13.93
N LYS A 81 10.53 -25.04 -13.89
CA LYS A 81 11.34 -25.27 -15.11
C LYS A 81 10.71 -26.28 -16.07
N GLU A 82 10.16 -27.37 -15.53
CA GLU A 82 9.42 -28.36 -16.36
C GLU A 82 8.17 -27.70 -16.97
N TYR A 83 7.43 -26.94 -16.17
CA TYR A 83 6.27 -26.22 -16.69
C TYR A 83 6.65 -25.19 -17.77
N ALA A 84 7.69 -24.40 -17.58
CA ALA A 84 8.15 -23.44 -18.57
C ALA A 84 8.52 -24.11 -19.92
N ARG A 85 9.14 -25.30 -19.87
CA ARG A 85 9.39 -26.12 -21.06
C ARG A 85 8.10 -26.64 -21.70
N PHE A 86 7.15 -27.09 -20.89
CA PHE A 86 5.83 -27.55 -21.34
C PHE A 86 5.06 -26.45 -22.07
N ASP A 87 5.14 -25.22 -21.59
CA ASP A 87 4.47 -24.04 -22.12
C ASP A 87 5.28 -23.28 -23.20
N ASN A 88 6.46 -23.80 -23.57
CA ASN A 88 7.40 -23.15 -24.50
C ASN A 88 7.76 -21.70 -24.12
N GLN A 89 7.89 -21.42 -22.83
CA GLN A 89 8.22 -20.11 -22.28
C GLN A 89 9.51 -20.15 -21.46
N SER A 90 10.09 -18.97 -21.17
CA SER A 90 11.17 -18.83 -20.21
C SER A 90 10.64 -18.90 -18.78
N LEU A 91 11.43 -19.48 -17.86
CA LEU A 91 11.13 -19.49 -16.42
C LEU A 91 10.92 -18.08 -15.85
N GLU A 92 11.63 -17.09 -16.39
CA GLU A 92 11.55 -15.69 -15.98
C GLU A 92 10.15 -15.07 -16.16
N ASN A 93 9.34 -15.60 -17.09
CA ASN A 93 7.97 -15.15 -17.29
C ASN A 93 7.07 -15.46 -16.09
N TYR A 94 7.39 -16.52 -15.36
CA TYR A 94 6.64 -16.99 -14.19
C TYR A 94 7.24 -16.51 -12.87
N LEU A 95 8.55 -16.20 -12.84
CA LEU A 95 9.21 -15.71 -11.64
C LEU A 95 8.92 -14.22 -11.47
N LYS A 96 8.39 -13.87 -10.30
CA LYS A 96 8.11 -12.49 -9.89
C LYS A 96 8.91 -12.14 -8.65
N GLU A 97 9.22 -10.86 -8.51
CA GLU A 97 9.90 -10.33 -7.34
C GLU A 97 9.06 -9.23 -6.71
N TYR A 98 8.91 -9.30 -5.41
CA TYR A 98 8.33 -8.25 -4.60
C TYR A 98 9.42 -7.65 -3.71
N ASN A 99 9.84 -6.43 -4.03
CA ASN A 99 10.83 -5.69 -3.29
C ASN A 99 10.15 -4.89 -2.19
N LEU A 100 10.17 -5.40 -0.97
CA LEU A 100 9.64 -4.68 0.18
C LEU A 100 10.56 -3.48 0.50
N ASP A 101 11.88 -3.70 0.45
CA ASP A 101 12.91 -2.69 0.63
C ASP A 101 14.18 -3.05 -0.20
N ARG A 102 15.28 -2.30 -0.02
CA ARG A 102 16.54 -2.56 -0.73
C ARG A 102 17.23 -3.87 -0.35
N GLU A 103 16.93 -4.44 0.81
CA GLU A 103 17.62 -5.62 1.34
C GLU A 103 16.77 -6.87 1.29
N LYS A 104 15.42 -6.72 1.31
CA LYS A 104 14.49 -7.85 1.31
C LYS A 104 13.67 -7.91 0.03
N THR A 105 14.03 -8.89 -0.80
CA THR A 105 13.30 -9.26 -2.00
C THR A 105 12.68 -10.61 -1.79
N PHE A 106 11.38 -10.71 -1.94
CA PHE A 106 10.64 -11.97 -1.91
C PHE A 106 10.39 -12.43 -3.34
N ARG A 107 10.71 -13.71 -3.61
CA ARG A 107 10.51 -14.33 -4.91
C ARG A 107 9.33 -15.28 -4.85
N TYR A 108 8.44 -15.19 -5.81
CA TYR A 108 7.31 -16.08 -5.96
C TYR A 108 7.10 -16.42 -7.42
N TYR A 109 6.42 -17.53 -7.68
CA TYR A 109 6.07 -17.94 -9.04
C TYR A 109 4.59 -17.70 -9.28
N LEU A 110 4.23 -17.22 -10.49
CA LEU A 110 2.89 -17.37 -11.03
C LEU A 110 2.67 -18.84 -11.30
N PHE A 111 1.67 -19.42 -10.64
CA PHE A 111 1.49 -20.87 -10.61
C PHE A 111 0.31 -21.27 -11.52
N PRO A 112 0.50 -22.21 -12.46
CA PRO A 112 -0.48 -22.49 -13.51
C PRO A 112 -1.55 -23.50 -13.13
N ALA A 113 -1.61 -23.94 -11.88
CA ALA A 113 -2.46 -25.01 -11.44
C ALA A 113 -3.32 -24.59 -10.25
N ASP A 114 -4.39 -23.85 -10.53
CA ASP A 114 -5.31 -23.24 -9.56
C ASP A 114 -5.84 -24.23 -8.51
N ASP A 115 -6.05 -25.48 -8.87
CA ASP A 115 -6.69 -26.52 -8.07
C ASP A 115 -5.71 -27.59 -7.53
N LEU A 116 -4.39 -27.35 -7.61
CA LEU A 116 -3.39 -28.34 -7.20
C LEU A 116 -3.60 -28.82 -5.76
N ALA A 117 -3.79 -27.90 -4.83
CA ALA A 117 -3.98 -28.27 -3.41
C ALA A 117 -5.26 -29.10 -3.21
N ALA A 118 -6.35 -28.76 -3.87
CA ALA A 118 -7.59 -29.50 -3.80
C ALA A 118 -7.44 -30.92 -4.38
N VAL A 119 -6.73 -31.04 -5.50
CA VAL A 119 -6.55 -32.33 -6.21
C VAL A 119 -5.64 -33.29 -5.47
N TYR A 120 -4.57 -32.79 -4.81
CA TYR A 120 -3.60 -33.64 -4.13
C TYR A 120 -3.81 -33.74 -2.62
N TRP A 121 -4.30 -32.68 -1.98
CA TRP A 121 -4.39 -32.60 -0.52
C TRP A 121 -5.83 -32.66 0.01
N GLY A 122 -6.82 -32.53 -0.88
CA GLY A 122 -8.22 -32.76 -0.59
C GLY A 122 -9.14 -31.56 -0.71
N TYR A 123 -10.44 -31.86 -0.68
CA TYR A 123 -11.52 -30.91 -0.94
C TYR A 123 -11.53 -29.66 -0.06
N ILE A 124 -10.98 -29.74 1.14
CA ILE A 124 -10.91 -28.59 2.07
C ILE A 124 -10.18 -27.37 1.47
N PHE A 125 -9.32 -27.61 0.47
CA PHE A 125 -8.55 -26.57 -0.21
C PHE A 125 -9.22 -26.04 -1.49
N GLU A 126 -10.38 -26.54 -1.89
CA GLU A 126 -11.05 -26.17 -3.16
C GLU A 126 -11.42 -24.68 -3.22
N GLY A 127 -11.70 -24.05 -2.07
CA GLY A 127 -12.07 -22.64 -1.99
C GLY A 127 -10.93 -21.65 -2.31
N ILE A 128 -9.68 -22.10 -2.28
CA ILE A 128 -8.51 -21.24 -2.51
C ILE A 128 -7.80 -21.63 -3.81
N LYS A 129 -7.73 -20.70 -4.73
CA LYS A 129 -7.01 -20.91 -6.01
C LYS A 129 -5.51 -20.71 -5.81
N CYS A 130 -4.72 -21.69 -6.27
CA CYS A 130 -3.25 -21.65 -6.17
C CYS A 130 -2.65 -20.92 -7.39
N ARG A 131 -2.81 -19.59 -7.49
CA ARG A 131 -2.30 -18.80 -8.62
C ARG A 131 -0.88 -18.29 -8.43
N CYS A 132 -0.44 -18.19 -7.20
CA CYS A 132 0.93 -17.82 -6.85
C CYS A 132 1.47 -18.81 -5.84
N VAL A 133 2.78 -19.04 -5.86
CA VAL A 133 3.45 -19.91 -4.89
C VAL A 133 4.80 -19.33 -4.49
N LEU A 134 5.09 -19.35 -3.18
CA LEU A 134 6.38 -18.99 -2.63
C LEU A 134 6.76 -19.92 -1.49
N VAL A 135 8.05 -19.94 -1.18
CA VAL A 135 8.59 -20.64 -0.01
C VAL A 135 9.37 -19.62 0.82
N GLU A 136 8.94 -19.43 2.06
CA GLU A 136 9.62 -18.57 3.01
C GLU A 136 9.86 -19.32 4.31
N ASP A 137 11.09 -19.24 4.83
CA ASP A 137 11.58 -20.11 5.90
C ASP A 137 11.22 -21.59 5.66
N ASN A 138 10.48 -22.21 6.57
CA ASN A 138 9.98 -23.56 6.44
C ASN A 138 8.47 -23.61 6.15
N TYR A 139 7.98 -22.67 5.34
CA TYR A 139 6.59 -22.64 4.90
C TYR A 139 6.50 -22.60 3.37
N LEU A 140 5.62 -23.43 2.83
CA LEU A 140 5.15 -23.35 1.45
C LEU A 140 3.81 -22.63 1.46
N ILE A 141 3.72 -21.54 0.70
CA ILE A 141 2.56 -20.69 0.66
C ILE A 141 2.00 -20.65 -0.76
N PHE A 142 0.74 -21.10 -0.94
CA PHE A 142 -0.04 -20.81 -2.13
C PHE A 142 -0.95 -19.63 -1.84
N ALA A 143 -1.04 -18.74 -2.82
CA ALA A 143 -1.88 -17.54 -2.74
C ALA A 143 -2.79 -17.45 -3.96
N SER A 144 -4.00 -16.92 -3.77
CA SER A 144 -5.00 -16.77 -4.83
C SER A 144 -4.69 -15.64 -5.81
N SER A 145 -3.83 -14.69 -5.42
CA SER A 145 -3.46 -13.53 -6.22
C SER A 145 -2.10 -12.96 -5.79
N GLU A 146 -1.54 -12.08 -6.60
CA GLU A 146 -0.33 -11.33 -6.23
C GLU A 146 -0.58 -10.37 -5.05
N SER A 147 -1.79 -9.85 -4.90
CA SER A 147 -2.16 -9.03 -3.73
C SER A 147 -2.15 -9.84 -2.44
N ALA A 148 -2.59 -11.11 -2.49
CA ALA A 148 -2.52 -12.02 -1.36
C ALA A 148 -1.07 -12.35 -0.96
N VAL A 149 -0.16 -12.51 -1.96
CA VAL A 149 1.28 -12.64 -1.69
C VAL A 149 1.83 -11.42 -0.97
N LYS A 150 1.52 -10.22 -1.47
CA LYS A 150 1.98 -8.95 -0.88
C LYS A 150 1.45 -8.77 0.54
N SER A 151 0.19 -9.12 0.78
CA SER A 151 -0.41 -9.09 2.13
C SER A 151 0.31 -10.04 3.07
N PHE A 152 0.52 -11.29 2.65
CA PHE A 152 1.26 -12.28 3.44
C PHE A 152 2.67 -11.79 3.78
N VAL A 153 3.43 -11.32 2.79
CA VAL A 153 4.81 -10.85 2.99
C VAL A 153 4.85 -9.68 3.98
N ARG A 154 3.90 -8.75 3.88
CA ARG A 154 3.78 -7.61 4.78
C ARG A 154 3.55 -8.07 6.21
N ASP A 155 2.52 -8.89 6.42
CA ASP A 155 2.16 -9.40 7.75
C ASP A 155 3.28 -10.24 8.36
N TYR A 156 3.95 -11.04 7.52
CA TYR A 156 5.08 -11.87 7.94
C TYR A 156 6.27 -11.02 8.42
N VAL A 157 6.62 -9.96 7.68
CA VAL A 157 7.73 -9.07 8.06
C VAL A 157 7.39 -8.23 9.29
N HIS A 158 6.13 -7.80 9.42
CA HIS A 158 5.64 -7.08 10.62
C HIS A 158 5.49 -7.97 11.85
N GLY A 159 5.55 -9.29 11.69
CA GLY A 159 5.23 -10.20 12.77
C GLY A 159 3.75 -10.17 13.18
N SER A 160 2.86 -9.76 12.27
CA SER A 160 1.41 -9.71 12.49
C SER A 160 0.85 -11.13 12.46
N VAL A 161 0.90 -11.82 13.59
CA VAL A 161 0.45 -13.21 13.69
C VAL A 161 -0.83 -13.31 14.51
N ILE A 162 -1.73 -14.22 14.10
CA ILE A 162 -3.02 -14.45 14.78
C ILE A 162 -2.84 -14.75 16.29
N ARG A 163 -1.72 -15.38 16.66
CA ARG A 163 -1.38 -15.68 18.06
C ARG A 163 -1.41 -14.44 18.96
N ASP A 164 -1.03 -13.28 18.41
CA ASP A 164 -0.88 -12.03 19.17
C ASP A 164 -2.16 -11.19 19.14
N ALA A 165 -3.15 -11.58 18.33
CA ALA A 165 -4.47 -10.95 18.30
C ALA A 165 -5.23 -11.23 19.62
N GLU A 166 -5.80 -10.17 20.23
CA GLU A 166 -6.47 -10.26 21.52
C GLU A 166 -7.66 -11.23 21.50
N TRP A 167 -8.46 -11.16 20.43
CA TRP A 167 -9.60 -12.05 20.25
C TRP A 167 -9.18 -13.54 20.19
N TYR A 168 -8.04 -13.85 19.55
CA TYR A 168 -7.54 -15.21 19.46
C TYR A 168 -6.92 -15.67 20.77
N ARG A 169 -6.20 -14.81 21.50
CA ARG A 169 -5.66 -15.13 22.83
C ARG A 169 -6.78 -15.48 23.80
N HIS A 170 -7.87 -14.70 23.81
CA HIS A 170 -9.04 -14.99 24.63
C HIS A 170 -9.69 -16.34 24.25
N LEU A 171 -9.83 -16.59 22.95
CA LEU A 171 -10.40 -17.81 22.41
C LEU A 171 -9.52 -19.03 22.77
N LYS A 172 -8.21 -18.93 22.57
CA LYS A 172 -7.24 -20.03 22.79
C LYS A 172 -7.29 -20.60 24.20
N THR A 173 -7.55 -19.79 25.23
CA THR A 173 -7.64 -20.28 26.62
C THR A 173 -8.84 -21.19 26.86
N ARG A 174 -9.82 -21.23 25.97
CA ARG A 174 -11.07 -22.01 26.06
C ARG A 174 -11.09 -23.22 25.14
N LEU A 175 -10.10 -23.36 24.28
CA LEU A 175 -10.03 -24.41 23.28
C LEU A 175 -9.14 -25.59 23.75
N ALA A 176 -9.42 -26.78 23.22
CA ALA A 176 -8.58 -27.94 23.43
C ALA A 176 -7.17 -27.67 22.85
N GLY A 177 -6.13 -28.06 23.60
CA GLY A 177 -4.74 -27.88 23.17
C GLY A 177 -4.31 -28.86 22.06
N LYS A 178 -5.06 -29.97 21.87
CA LYS A 178 -4.83 -30.96 20.82
C LYS A 178 -6.09 -31.08 19.96
N TYR A 179 -5.94 -30.99 18.66
CA TYR A 179 -7.03 -31.16 17.70
C TYR A 179 -6.46 -31.56 16.33
N ASN A 180 -7.29 -32.21 15.52
CA ASN A 180 -6.92 -32.53 14.14
C ASN A 180 -7.26 -31.41 13.17
N MET A 181 -8.35 -30.69 13.46
CA MET A 181 -8.77 -29.53 12.67
C MET A 181 -9.40 -28.49 13.59
N ALA A 182 -9.14 -27.22 13.30
CA ALA A 182 -9.81 -26.12 13.96
C ALA A 182 -10.16 -25.02 12.95
N TYR A 183 -11.31 -24.41 13.14
CA TYR A 183 -11.75 -23.22 12.43
C TYR A 183 -11.95 -22.09 13.43
N PHE A 184 -11.44 -20.92 13.11
CA PHE A 184 -11.53 -19.70 13.93
C PHE A 184 -12.08 -18.58 13.09
N ALA A 185 -13.03 -17.81 13.63
CA ALA A 185 -13.62 -16.71 12.90
C ALA A 185 -14.08 -15.56 13.81
N ARG A 186 -14.00 -14.35 13.26
CA ARG A 186 -14.70 -13.18 13.79
C ARG A 186 -16.03 -13.03 13.04
N THR A 187 -17.12 -12.96 13.76
CA THR A 187 -18.47 -12.94 13.16
C THR A 187 -18.66 -11.76 12.21
N ALA A 188 -18.15 -10.58 12.58
CA ALA A 188 -18.24 -9.38 11.76
C ALA A 188 -17.59 -9.56 10.36
N GLU A 189 -16.55 -10.38 10.26
CA GLU A 189 -15.81 -10.61 9.01
C GLU A 189 -16.42 -11.74 8.17
N VAL A 190 -16.86 -12.81 8.83
CA VAL A 190 -17.32 -14.01 8.11
C VAL A 190 -18.81 -14.00 7.78
N LEU A 191 -19.65 -13.28 8.53
CA LEU A 191 -21.08 -13.26 8.31
C LEU A 191 -21.48 -12.69 6.94
N PRO A 192 -20.91 -11.55 6.48
CA PRO A 192 -21.16 -11.05 5.12
C PRO A 192 -20.74 -12.05 4.05
N PHE A 193 -19.61 -12.74 4.26
CA PHE A 193 -19.10 -13.75 3.34
C PHE A 193 -20.06 -14.94 3.21
N TYR A 194 -20.46 -15.56 4.33
CA TYR A 194 -21.40 -16.68 4.27
C TYR A 194 -22.76 -16.26 3.72
N THR A 195 -23.19 -15.05 4.00
CA THR A 195 -24.42 -14.51 3.40
C THR A 195 -24.33 -14.43 1.88
N SER A 196 -23.15 -14.09 1.33
CA SER A 196 -22.94 -14.02 -0.12
C SER A 196 -22.84 -15.40 -0.79
N LEU A 197 -22.37 -16.43 -0.08
CA LEU A 197 -22.26 -17.79 -0.59
C LEU A 197 -23.57 -18.58 -0.53
N THR A 198 -24.51 -18.16 0.32
CA THR A 198 -25.77 -18.87 0.51
C THR A 198 -26.83 -18.36 -0.46
N GLN A 199 -27.82 -19.20 -0.74
CA GLN A 199 -28.96 -18.86 -1.59
C GLN A 199 -30.30 -19.22 -0.90
N GLY A 200 -31.38 -18.62 -1.38
CA GLY A 200 -32.72 -18.97 -0.95
C GLY A 200 -33.00 -18.64 0.55
N SER A 201 -33.55 -19.60 1.26
CA SER A 201 -33.99 -19.43 2.67
C SER A 201 -32.82 -19.15 3.62
N TRP A 202 -31.64 -19.74 3.39
CA TRP A 202 -30.45 -19.50 4.22
C TRP A 202 -29.91 -18.07 4.08
N GLN A 203 -29.85 -17.55 2.86
CA GLN A 203 -29.44 -16.16 2.64
C GLN A 203 -30.39 -15.18 3.34
N GLN A 204 -31.70 -15.42 3.19
CA GLN A 204 -32.71 -14.60 3.88
C GLN A 204 -32.61 -14.72 5.41
N PHE A 205 -32.36 -15.91 5.94
CA PHE A 205 -32.16 -16.11 7.37
C PHE A 205 -30.95 -15.33 7.89
N LEU A 206 -29.78 -15.49 7.27
CA LEU A 206 -28.55 -14.79 7.66
C LEU A 206 -28.71 -13.28 7.58
N THR A 207 -29.34 -12.77 6.51
CA THR A 207 -29.59 -11.33 6.33
C THR A 207 -30.54 -10.79 7.41
N ARG A 208 -31.64 -11.47 7.67
CA ARG A 208 -32.63 -11.03 8.67
C ARG A 208 -32.12 -11.10 10.11
N ARG A 209 -31.27 -12.07 10.41
CA ARG A 209 -30.72 -12.34 11.75
C ARG A 209 -29.30 -11.81 11.96
N GLN A 210 -28.84 -10.94 11.08
CA GLN A 210 -27.48 -10.40 11.15
C GLN A 210 -27.19 -9.72 12.49
N LYS A 211 -28.15 -8.95 13.02
CA LYS A 211 -27.98 -8.25 14.30
C LYS A 211 -27.90 -9.23 15.48
N GLU A 212 -28.74 -10.26 15.50
CA GLU A 212 -28.76 -11.26 16.55
C GLU A 212 -27.50 -12.15 16.49
N LEU A 213 -27.06 -12.50 15.30
CA LEU A 213 -25.81 -13.27 15.11
C LEU A 213 -24.56 -12.46 15.47
N SER A 214 -24.61 -11.16 15.30
CA SER A 214 -23.50 -10.25 15.65
C SER A 214 -23.27 -10.11 17.17
N VAL A 215 -24.19 -10.61 18.00
CA VAL A 215 -23.97 -10.74 19.46
C VAL A 215 -22.80 -11.67 19.74
N PHE A 216 -22.57 -12.67 18.89
CA PHE A 216 -21.39 -13.53 18.97
C PHE A 216 -20.22 -12.85 18.26
N SER A 217 -19.25 -12.39 19.01
CA SER A 217 -18.08 -11.68 18.46
C SER A 217 -17.10 -12.60 17.73
N THR A 218 -16.87 -13.78 18.32
CA THR A 218 -15.98 -14.82 17.77
C THR A 218 -16.55 -16.20 17.96
N TRP A 219 -16.16 -17.09 17.09
CA TRP A 219 -16.47 -18.49 17.22
C TRP A 219 -15.30 -19.35 16.75
N ALA A 220 -15.24 -20.55 17.31
CA ALA A 220 -14.31 -21.58 16.92
C ALA A 220 -14.99 -22.93 16.88
N TRP A 221 -14.52 -23.74 15.95
CA TRP A 221 -14.98 -25.11 15.81
C TRP A 221 -13.75 -26.02 15.70
N GLN A 222 -13.66 -26.97 16.61
CA GLN A 222 -12.56 -27.95 16.65
C GLN A 222 -13.07 -29.36 16.48
N TRP A 223 -12.28 -30.16 15.80
CA TRP A 223 -12.45 -31.60 15.70
C TRP A 223 -11.21 -32.29 16.20
N SER A 224 -11.41 -33.28 17.08
CA SER A 224 -10.36 -34.15 17.61
C SER A 224 -10.77 -35.59 17.40
N ASN A 225 -9.83 -36.41 16.96
CA ASN A 225 -10.01 -37.85 16.86
C ASN A 225 -9.17 -38.53 17.91
N GLU A 226 -9.79 -39.35 18.78
CA GLU A 226 -9.12 -40.18 19.76
C GLU A 226 -9.62 -41.63 19.61
N GLY A 227 -8.81 -42.45 18.97
CA GLY A 227 -9.19 -43.82 18.62
C GLY A 227 -10.36 -43.83 17.62
N ASP A 228 -11.46 -44.46 17.98
CA ASP A 228 -12.66 -44.58 17.16
C ASP A 228 -13.68 -43.44 17.41
N MET A 229 -13.36 -42.48 18.27
CA MET A 229 -14.26 -41.39 18.65
C MET A 229 -13.86 -40.08 18.04
N LEU A 230 -14.84 -39.40 17.44
CA LEU A 230 -14.71 -38.00 16.93
C LEU A 230 -15.35 -37.03 17.91
N TYR A 231 -14.54 -36.20 18.50
CA TYR A 231 -15.00 -35.10 19.37
C TYR A 231 -15.14 -33.83 18.57
N THR A 232 -16.25 -33.14 18.77
CA THR A 232 -16.53 -31.83 18.15
C THR A 232 -16.75 -30.83 19.26
N THR A 233 -16.00 -29.74 19.26
CA THR A 233 -16.18 -28.63 20.19
C THR A 233 -16.53 -27.39 19.41
N LEU A 234 -17.71 -26.81 19.71
CA LEU A 234 -18.12 -25.48 19.20
C LEU A 234 -18.02 -24.48 20.35
N PHE A 235 -17.31 -23.40 20.13
CA PHE A 235 -17.18 -22.30 21.07
C PHE A 235 -17.73 -21.03 20.44
N LEU A 236 -18.62 -20.32 21.16
CA LEU A 236 -19.20 -19.04 20.79
C LEU A 236 -18.90 -18.04 21.90
N SER A 237 -18.36 -16.88 21.56
CA SER A 237 -18.10 -15.80 22.50
C SER A 237 -19.03 -14.63 22.26
N THR A 238 -19.67 -14.17 23.31
CA THR A 238 -20.45 -12.92 23.33
C THR A 238 -19.67 -11.77 23.95
N ALA A 239 -18.42 -12.02 24.38
CA ALA A 239 -17.57 -10.96 24.89
C ALA A 239 -17.48 -9.86 23.81
N GLU A 240 -17.92 -8.65 24.16
CA GLU A 240 -17.52 -7.49 23.39
C GLU A 240 -16.00 -7.55 23.33
N ILE A 241 -15.48 -7.93 22.14
CA ILE A 241 -14.16 -7.49 21.81
C ILE A 241 -14.35 -5.99 21.68
N LYS A 242 -14.07 -5.26 22.76
CA LYS A 242 -13.63 -3.91 22.58
C LYS A 242 -12.41 -4.06 21.71
N ASP A 243 -12.60 -3.95 20.38
CA ASP A 243 -11.61 -3.30 19.57
C ASP A 243 -11.48 -1.93 20.23
N GLU A 244 -10.80 -1.87 21.38
CA GLU A 244 -10.12 -0.65 21.71
C GLU A 244 -9.39 -0.39 20.42
N ILE A 245 -9.81 0.68 19.73
CA ILE A 245 -8.99 1.39 18.77
C ILE A 245 -7.83 1.92 19.63
N ARG A 246 -7.08 0.99 20.21
CA ARG A 246 -5.70 1.27 20.55
C ARG A 246 -5.09 1.43 19.18
N PRO A 247 -4.57 2.60 18.86
CA PRO A 247 -3.78 2.74 17.66
C PRO A 247 -2.78 1.59 17.73
N HIS A 248 -3.02 0.55 16.91
CA HIS A 248 -2.04 -0.51 16.78
C HIS A 248 -0.81 0.19 16.25
N VAL A 249 0.21 0.27 17.09
CA VAL A 249 1.53 0.69 16.64
C VAL A 249 1.97 -0.40 15.69
N LEU A 250 1.73 -0.20 14.41
CA LEU A 250 2.15 -1.14 13.37
C LEU A 250 3.66 -1.30 13.39
N TRP A 251 4.36 -0.18 13.61
CA TRP A 251 5.80 -0.14 13.76
C TRP A 251 6.24 1.13 14.49
N GLN A 252 7.43 1.11 15.03
CA GLN A 252 8.07 2.25 15.67
C GLN A 252 9.49 2.38 15.15
N THR A 253 9.86 3.58 14.70
CA THR A 253 11.19 3.88 14.20
C THR A 253 11.84 4.99 15.03
N LYS A 254 13.05 4.73 15.49
CA LYS A 254 13.85 5.72 16.18
C LYS A 254 14.68 6.50 15.18
N LEU A 255 14.50 7.83 15.15
CA LEU A 255 15.34 8.75 14.38
C LEU A 255 16.52 9.24 15.23
N ASP A 256 17.52 9.87 14.58
CA ASP A 256 18.70 10.39 15.27
C ASP A 256 18.39 11.70 16.04
N GLY A 257 17.36 12.44 15.61
CA GLY A 257 16.83 13.65 16.23
C GLY A 257 15.33 13.61 16.44
N LYS A 258 14.75 14.67 17.00
CA LYS A 258 13.30 14.83 17.14
C LYS A 258 12.68 15.20 15.80
N VAL A 259 11.49 14.71 15.50
CA VAL A 259 10.73 15.09 14.30
C VAL A 259 10.47 16.60 14.31
N SER A 260 10.91 17.31 13.27
CA SER A 260 10.78 18.78 13.13
C SER A 260 9.75 19.22 12.10
N MET A 261 9.23 18.28 11.29
CA MET A 261 8.18 18.54 10.32
C MET A 261 7.08 17.48 10.42
N LYS A 262 5.87 17.81 9.97
CA LYS A 262 4.80 16.82 9.83
C LYS A 262 5.25 15.74 8.83
N PRO A 263 5.24 14.45 9.20
CA PRO A 263 5.57 13.37 8.28
C PRO A 263 4.66 13.40 7.05
N VAL A 264 5.24 13.29 5.86
CA VAL A 264 4.52 13.35 4.58
C VAL A 264 4.44 11.94 3.99
N PRO A 265 3.23 11.39 3.81
CA PRO A 265 3.08 10.12 3.12
C PRO A 265 3.36 10.31 1.62
N VAL A 266 4.33 9.56 1.12
CA VAL A 266 4.74 9.55 -0.30
C VAL A 266 4.46 8.18 -0.91
N THR A 267 4.23 8.14 -2.20
CA THR A 267 3.93 6.88 -2.91
C THR A 267 5.21 6.27 -3.47
N ASN A 268 5.47 5.03 -3.14
CA ASN A 268 6.47 4.22 -3.81
C ASN A 268 5.94 3.84 -5.21
N HIS A 269 6.55 4.40 -6.25
CA HIS A 269 6.09 4.18 -7.63
C HIS A 269 6.30 2.74 -8.15
N VAL A 270 7.04 1.91 -7.43
CA VAL A 270 7.27 0.50 -7.81
C VAL A 270 6.19 -0.41 -7.22
N THR A 271 5.88 -0.22 -5.92
CA THR A 271 4.96 -1.11 -5.20
C THR A 271 3.55 -0.52 -5.06
N GLY A 272 3.39 0.81 -5.25
CA GLY A 272 2.14 1.54 -4.96
C GLY A 272 1.93 1.84 -3.47
N GLU A 273 2.75 1.30 -2.58
CA GLU A 273 2.63 1.47 -1.13
C GLU A 273 3.02 2.87 -0.67
N LYS A 274 2.59 3.24 0.55
CA LYS A 274 2.95 4.52 1.15
C LYS A 274 4.22 4.38 1.98
N GLU A 275 5.13 5.32 1.76
CA GLU A 275 6.35 5.53 2.54
C GLU A 275 6.23 6.87 3.29
N LEU A 276 7.00 7.09 4.33
CA LEU A 276 7.00 8.35 5.07
C LEU A 276 8.27 9.13 4.79
N PHE A 277 8.09 10.36 4.33
CA PHE A 277 9.16 11.35 4.20
C PHE A 277 9.11 12.27 5.41
N VAL A 278 10.21 12.40 6.16
CA VAL A 278 10.25 13.17 7.41
C VAL A 278 11.62 13.78 7.63
N GLN A 279 11.66 14.93 8.30
CA GLN A 279 12.90 15.59 8.72
C GLN A 279 12.96 15.70 10.25
N ASP A 280 14.16 15.51 10.81
CA ASP A 280 14.43 15.73 12.22
C ASP A 280 14.95 17.16 12.53
N ASP A 281 15.10 17.49 13.80
CA ASP A 281 15.61 18.77 14.30
C ASP A 281 17.11 19.00 14.05
N ARG A 282 17.83 17.98 13.56
CA ARG A 282 19.20 18.07 13.04
C ARG A 282 19.23 18.32 11.54
N HIS A 283 18.06 18.59 10.94
CA HIS A 283 17.88 18.82 9.52
C HIS A 283 18.26 17.62 8.62
N THR A 284 18.19 16.42 9.17
CA THR A 284 18.35 15.18 8.41
C THR A 284 16.98 14.72 7.93
N VAL A 285 16.89 14.44 6.64
CA VAL A 285 15.69 13.83 6.01
C VAL A 285 15.81 12.33 6.03
N TYR A 286 14.68 11.67 6.26
CA TYR A 286 14.54 10.22 6.24
C TYR A 286 13.43 9.82 5.28
N LEU A 287 13.65 8.76 4.52
CA LEU A 287 12.57 8.00 3.89
C LEU A 287 12.41 6.71 4.67
N ILE A 288 11.18 6.45 5.12
CA ILE A 288 10.82 5.28 5.93
C ILE A 288 9.77 4.52 5.15
N ASN A 289 9.97 3.21 4.96
CA ASN A 289 9.00 2.39 4.26
C ASN A 289 7.77 2.05 5.13
N ASP A 290 6.81 1.35 4.54
CA ASP A 290 5.55 0.92 5.16
C ASP A 290 5.73 -0.03 6.36
N VAL A 291 6.91 -0.62 6.53
CA VAL A 291 7.29 -1.48 7.67
C VAL A 291 8.15 -0.77 8.73
N GLY A 292 8.27 0.56 8.64
CA GLY A 292 9.01 1.37 9.62
C GLY A 292 10.53 1.35 9.46
N ARG A 293 11.05 0.82 8.36
CA ARG A 293 12.49 0.79 8.12
C ARG A 293 12.95 2.07 7.44
N VAL A 294 14.03 2.67 7.96
CA VAL A 294 14.71 3.79 7.31
C VAL A 294 15.44 3.29 6.06
N LEU A 295 15.01 3.75 4.89
CA LEU A 295 15.62 3.39 3.61
C LEU A 295 16.91 4.17 3.36
N TRP A 296 16.90 5.45 3.70
CA TRP A 296 18.06 6.32 3.62
C TRP A 296 17.94 7.54 4.52
N LYS A 297 19.06 8.22 4.73
CA LYS A 297 19.19 9.49 5.46
C LYS A 297 19.92 10.50 4.59
N LEU A 298 19.46 11.75 4.59
CA LEU A 298 20.06 12.84 3.84
C LEU A 298 20.18 14.09 4.70
N PRO A 299 21.36 14.48 5.16
CA PRO A 299 21.57 15.74 5.87
C PRO A 299 21.46 16.92 4.90
N LEU A 300 20.58 17.89 5.20
CA LEU A 300 20.39 19.10 4.38
C LEU A 300 21.09 20.33 4.96
N GLY A 301 21.34 20.37 6.27
CA GLY A 301 21.88 21.50 6.98
C GLY A 301 20.86 22.63 7.28
N GLN A 302 19.64 22.53 6.74
CA GLN A 302 18.54 23.50 6.94
C GLN A 302 17.21 22.79 6.99
N GLN A 303 16.22 23.45 7.60
CA GLN A 303 14.86 22.93 7.65
C GLN A 303 14.16 23.07 6.30
N ILE A 304 13.40 22.04 5.94
CA ILE A 304 12.48 22.08 4.80
C ILE A 304 11.36 23.08 5.12
N ASN A 305 11.13 24.01 4.21
CA ASN A 305 10.13 25.08 4.33
C ASN A 305 9.01 25.01 3.31
N SER A 306 9.02 24.00 2.44
CA SER A 306 7.97 23.74 1.45
C SER A 306 7.22 22.45 1.74
N GLU A 307 6.18 22.19 0.97
CA GLU A 307 5.63 20.85 0.82
C GLU A 307 6.63 19.93 0.11
N VAL A 308 6.45 18.62 0.26
CA VAL A 308 7.20 17.60 -0.48
C VAL A 308 6.33 17.15 -1.64
N TYR A 309 6.73 17.51 -2.85
CA TYR A 309 6.00 17.17 -4.07
C TYR A 309 6.59 15.92 -4.70
N GLN A 310 5.73 15.01 -5.15
CA GLN A 310 6.16 13.89 -5.99
C GLN A 310 6.00 14.28 -7.46
N VAL A 311 7.08 14.29 -8.20
CA VAL A 311 7.13 14.70 -9.61
C VAL A 311 7.83 13.64 -10.45
N ASP A 312 7.52 13.60 -11.74
CA ASP A 312 8.12 12.67 -12.71
C ASP A 312 8.98 13.44 -13.71
N LEU A 313 10.25 13.69 -13.35
CA LEU A 313 11.22 14.42 -14.18
C LEU A 313 11.42 13.77 -15.55
N PHE A 314 11.47 12.45 -15.57
CA PHE A 314 11.80 11.68 -16.78
C PHE A 314 10.60 11.22 -17.58
N LYS A 315 9.38 11.53 -17.12
CA LYS A 315 8.10 11.13 -17.75
C LYS A 315 7.96 9.62 -17.96
N ASN A 316 8.55 8.84 -17.07
CA ASN A 316 8.62 7.38 -17.16
C ASN A 316 7.90 6.66 -16.00
N GLY A 317 7.11 7.39 -15.22
CA GLY A 317 6.39 6.86 -14.06
C GLY A 317 7.22 6.74 -12.78
N LYS A 318 8.53 6.97 -12.84
CA LYS A 318 9.39 6.96 -11.65
C LYS A 318 9.35 8.33 -10.97
N LEU A 319 8.85 8.36 -9.73
CA LEU A 319 8.65 9.60 -8.99
C LEU A 319 9.92 10.03 -8.25
N GLN A 320 10.16 11.34 -8.20
CA GLN A 320 11.18 12.01 -7.41
C GLN A 320 10.51 12.93 -6.40
N TYR A 321 11.23 13.25 -5.32
CA TYR A 321 10.79 14.16 -4.26
C TYR A 321 11.39 15.54 -4.50
N LEU A 322 10.53 16.53 -4.74
CA LEU A 322 10.88 17.93 -4.94
C LEU A 322 10.45 18.74 -3.72
N PHE A 323 11.38 19.45 -3.12
CA PHE A 323 11.16 20.28 -1.94
C PHE A 323 12.22 21.38 -1.85
N SER A 324 12.05 22.35 -0.93
CA SER A 324 13.02 23.42 -0.70
C SER A 324 13.39 23.60 0.76
N THR A 325 14.57 24.15 0.95
CA THR A 325 14.99 24.91 2.12
C THR A 325 14.99 26.42 1.77
N PRO A 326 15.22 27.34 2.70
CA PRO A 326 15.26 28.77 2.37
C PRO A 326 16.22 29.17 1.24
N ASP A 327 17.32 28.44 1.04
CA ASP A 327 18.37 28.82 0.09
C ASP A 327 18.40 27.98 -1.19
N LYS A 328 17.79 26.80 -1.19
CA LYS A 328 17.91 25.83 -2.29
C LYS A 328 16.64 25.02 -2.50
N MET A 329 16.41 24.56 -3.71
CA MET A 329 15.47 23.49 -4.01
C MET A 329 16.20 22.19 -4.33
N TYR A 330 15.63 21.08 -3.88
CA TYR A 330 16.16 19.73 -4.02
C TYR A 330 15.21 18.87 -4.83
N LEU A 331 15.76 18.05 -5.69
CA LEU A 331 15.04 16.98 -6.36
C LEU A 331 15.84 15.69 -6.14
N ILE A 332 15.26 14.74 -5.43
CA ILE A 332 15.92 13.49 -5.08
C ILE A 332 15.10 12.29 -5.54
N ASP A 333 15.78 11.25 -6.01
CA ASP A 333 15.12 10.00 -6.38
C ASP A 333 14.70 9.19 -5.12
N ARG A 334 13.94 8.12 -5.32
CA ARG A 334 13.53 7.23 -4.23
C ARG A 334 14.74 6.60 -3.49
N ASN A 335 15.89 6.59 -4.10
CA ASN A 335 17.11 6.06 -3.50
C ASN A 335 17.91 7.09 -2.67
N GLY A 336 17.42 8.33 -2.59
CA GLY A 336 18.07 9.41 -1.87
C GLY A 336 19.19 10.10 -2.68
N ASN A 337 19.30 9.87 -3.99
CA ASN A 337 20.28 10.51 -4.85
C ASN A 337 19.70 11.75 -5.50
N ALA A 338 20.53 12.77 -5.69
CA ALA A 338 20.13 13.95 -6.44
C ALA A 338 19.78 13.60 -7.89
N ALA A 339 18.68 14.17 -8.40
CA ALA A 339 18.21 13.95 -9.76
C ALA A 339 18.45 15.20 -10.61
N GLY A 340 18.91 15.02 -11.85
CA GLY A 340 19.14 16.12 -12.79
C GLY A 340 20.23 17.08 -12.32
N ARG A 341 19.91 18.40 -12.35
CA ARG A 341 20.82 19.48 -11.95
C ARG A 341 20.67 19.94 -10.50
N PHE A 342 19.87 19.22 -9.74
CA PHE A 342 19.60 19.60 -8.35
C PHE A 342 20.75 19.15 -7.40
N PRO A 343 20.97 19.90 -6.29
CA PRO A 343 20.20 21.02 -5.81
C PRO A 343 20.44 22.34 -6.59
N VAL A 344 19.40 23.16 -6.75
CA VAL A 344 19.48 24.49 -7.39
C VAL A 344 19.40 25.58 -6.30
N ALA A 345 20.43 26.43 -6.25
CA ALA A 345 20.45 27.56 -5.34
C ALA A 345 19.53 28.70 -5.80
N PHE A 346 18.88 29.36 -4.85
CA PHE A 346 18.05 30.51 -5.13
C PHE A 346 18.88 31.80 -5.26
N LYS A 347 18.31 32.79 -5.96
CA LYS A 347 18.92 34.11 -6.11
C LYS A 347 18.70 35.01 -4.88
N GLY A 348 18.00 34.53 -3.88
CA GLY A 348 17.71 35.16 -2.60
C GLY A 348 17.00 34.16 -1.71
N LYS A 349 16.86 34.46 -0.41
CA LYS A 349 16.14 33.55 0.50
C LYS A 349 14.68 33.40 0.11
N CYS A 350 14.16 32.19 0.17
CA CYS A 350 12.78 31.83 -0.10
C CYS A 350 12.11 31.31 1.17
N GLU A 351 11.67 32.20 2.05
CA GLU A 351 11.08 31.85 3.35
C GLU A 351 9.70 31.15 3.22
N GLN A 352 8.96 31.43 2.14
CA GLN A 352 7.62 30.85 1.93
C GLN A 352 7.65 29.46 1.28
N GLY A 353 8.85 28.93 0.97
CA GLY A 353 9.02 27.70 0.26
C GLY A 353 8.60 27.78 -1.23
N ILE A 354 8.77 26.68 -1.93
CA ILE A 354 8.34 26.56 -3.34
C ILE A 354 6.89 26.14 -3.46
N SER A 355 6.27 26.49 -4.59
CA SER A 355 4.97 25.96 -5.01
C SER A 355 5.09 25.33 -6.40
N VAL A 356 4.50 24.16 -6.62
CA VAL A 356 4.69 23.36 -7.83
C VAL A 356 3.36 23.06 -8.48
N TYR A 357 3.24 23.33 -9.78
CA TYR A 357 2.02 23.13 -10.56
C TYR A 357 2.30 22.50 -11.92
N ASP A 358 1.43 21.59 -12.32
CA ASP A 358 1.34 21.08 -13.69
C ASP A 358 0.06 21.63 -14.33
N TYR A 359 0.16 22.75 -15.03
CA TYR A 359 -1.00 23.48 -15.57
C TYR A 359 -1.87 22.68 -16.53
N ASP A 360 -1.24 21.83 -17.31
CA ASP A 360 -1.88 21.15 -18.44
C ASP A 360 -1.90 19.63 -18.25
N ASN A 361 -1.56 19.15 -17.03
CA ASN A 361 -1.55 17.73 -16.65
C ASN A 361 -0.66 16.86 -17.58
N ASN A 362 0.45 17.46 -18.05
CA ASN A 362 1.35 16.87 -19.03
C ASN A 362 2.77 16.62 -18.49
N ARG A 363 2.94 16.73 -17.16
CA ARG A 363 4.21 16.62 -16.43
C ARG A 363 5.23 17.69 -16.80
N ASN A 364 4.76 18.87 -17.27
CA ASN A 364 5.58 20.06 -17.44
C ASN A 364 5.42 20.98 -16.22
N TYR A 365 6.06 20.58 -15.15
CA TYR A 365 5.93 21.26 -13.86
C TYR A 365 6.49 22.68 -13.89
N ARG A 366 5.84 23.57 -13.16
CA ARG A 366 6.21 24.95 -12.93
C ARG A 366 6.49 25.16 -11.45
N ILE A 367 7.70 25.58 -11.11
CA ILE A 367 8.17 25.72 -9.74
C ILE A 367 8.31 27.22 -9.45
N PHE A 368 7.40 27.75 -8.65
CA PHE A 368 7.45 29.14 -8.20
C PHE A 368 8.31 29.26 -6.95
N VAL A 369 9.18 30.26 -6.94
CA VAL A 369 10.13 30.55 -5.88
C VAL A 369 9.99 32.01 -5.49
N PRO A 370 9.15 32.34 -4.46
CA PRO A 370 9.02 33.71 -3.95
C PRO A 370 10.19 34.02 -3.01
N CYS A 371 10.99 35.02 -3.38
CA CYS A 371 12.17 35.40 -2.63
C CYS A 371 12.02 36.74 -1.85
N GLU A 372 12.83 36.94 -0.82
CA GLU A 372 12.87 38.18 -0.02
C GLU A 372 13.25 39.41 -0.82
N ASN A 373 13.97 39.26 -1.93
CA ASN A 373 14.34 40.34 -2.84
C ASN A 373 13.17 40.93 -3.66
N ARG A 374 11.92 40.57 -3.28
CA ARG A 374 10.66 40.99 -3.87
C ARG A 374 10.44 40.46 -5.29
N GLU A 375 11.14 39.41 -5.68
CA GLU A 375 10.97 38.72 -6.95
C GLU A 375 10.36 37.34 -6.76
N VAL A 376 9.50 36.93 -7.67
CA VAL A 376 8.97 35.58 -7.77
C VAL A 376 9.57 34.96 -9.01
N TYR A 377 10.47 34.02 -8.81
CA TYR A 377 11.10 33.29 -9.91
C TYR A 377 10.24 32.09 -10.31
N LEU A 378 10.36 31.69 -11.57
CA LEU A 378 9.71 30.49 -12.08
C LEU A 378 10.76 29.58 -12.73
N TYR A 379 10.82 28.33 -12.27
CA TYR A 379 11.72 27.32 -12.79
C TYR A 379 10.95 26.17 -13.41
N GLY A 380 11.58 25.52 -14.40
CA GLY A 380 11.18 24.21 -14.87
C GLY A 380 11.77 23.10 -14.02
N LEU A 381 11.32 21.87 -14.23
CA LEU A 381 11.84 20.70 -13.52
C LEU A 381 13.27 20.31 -13.96
N ASP A 382 13.79 20.93 -15.03
CA ASP A 382 15.20 20.87 -15.44
C ASP A 382 16.12 21.78 -14.62
N GLY A 383 15.55 22.53 -13.67
CA GLY A 383 16.26 23.47 -12.80
C GLY A 383 16.63 24.80 -13.48
N LYS A 384 16.11 25.06 -14.70
CA LYS A 384 16.32 26.33 -15.42
C LYS A 384 15.15 27.30 -15.24
N PRO A 385 15.42 28.63 -15.26
CA PRO A 385 14.36 29.63 -15.33
C PRO A 385 13.48 29.42 -16.58
N VAL A 386 12.17 29.59 -16.40
CA VAL A 386 11.20 29.49 -17.50
C VAL A 386 11.20 30.82 -18.29
N GLU A 387 11.44 30.73 -19.59
CA GLU A 387 11.36 31.89 -20.49
C GLU A 387 9.94 32.46 -20.54
N GLY A 388 9.84 33.79 -20.65
CA GLY A 388 8.58 34.51 -20.77
C GLY A 388 7.87 34.76 -19.43
N TRP A 389 8.38 34.28 -18.31
CA TRP A 389 7.92 34.71 -16.99
C TRP A 389 8.65 35.96 -16.55
N ASN A 390 7.95 37.09 -16.51
CA ASN A 390 8.52 38.38 -16.16
C ASN A 390 7.54 39.26 -15.36
N PRO A 391 7.26 38.89 -14.11
CA PRO A 391 6.39 39.70 -13.25
C PRO A 391 7.13 40.96 -12.79
N GLN A 392 6.36 41.98 -12.47
CA GLN A 392 6.89 43.14 -11.76
C GLN A 392 7.32 42.73 -10.35
N LYS A 393 8.35 43.41 -9.81
CA LYS A 393 8.72 43.22 -8.41
C LYS A 393 7.56 43.64 -7.51
N THR A 394 7.38 42.89 -6.42
CA THR A 394 6.41 43.25 -5.38
C THR A 394 6.84 44.48 -4.60
N ASP A 395 5.89 45.18 -3.98
CA ASP A 395 6.19 46.39 -3.21
C ASP A 395 6.94 46.03 -1.91
N LYS A 396 6.67 44.87 -1.33
CA LYS A 396 7.32 44.29 -0.15
C LYS A 396 7.67 42.80 -0.39
N PRO A 397 8.52 42.19 0.45
CA PRO A 397 8.76 40.75 0.36
C PRO A 397 7.45 39.94 0.35
N VAL A 398 7.41 38.88 -0.44
CA VAL A 398 6.25 37.98 -0.54
C VAL A 398 6.06 37.24 0.79
N VAL A 399 4.84 37.27 1.32
CA VAL A 399 4.49 36.65 2.62
C VAL A 399 3.55 35.44 2.49
N SER A 400 3.12 35.11 1.27
CA SER A 400 2.26 33.96 0.99
C SER A 400 2.94 32.95 0.08
N LYS A 401 2.45 31.72 0.08
CA LYS A 401 2.75 30.78 -1.00
C LYS A 401 2.18 31.31 -2.32
N VAL A 402 2.82 30.94 -3.43
CA VAL A 402 2.25 31.19 -4.76
C VAL A 402 1.19 30.13 -5.04
N GLN A 403 -0.03 30.54 -5.35
CA GLN A 403 -1.16 29.67 -5.64
C GLN A 403 -1.57 29.78 -7.11
N HIS A 404 -2.04 28.69 -7.69
CA HIS A 404 -2.55 28.64 -9.06
C HIS A 404 -4.02 28.25 -9.05
N PHE A 405 -4.82 28.99 -9.80
CA PHE A 405 -6.23 28.71 -10.01
C PHE A 405 -6.55 28.72 -11.50
N ARG A 406 -7.46 27.86 -11.92
CA ARG A 406 -8.01 27.85 -13.29
C ARG A 406 -9.50 28.14 -13.23
N VAL A 407 -9.91 29.21 -13.89
CA VAL A 407 -11.31 29.65 -13.92
C VAL A 407 -11.66 29.99 -15.37
N ALA A 408 -12.70 29.39 -15.93
CA ALA A 408 -13.17 29.62 -17.31
C ALA A 408 -11.99 29.59 -18.32
N ASP A 409 -11.19 28.53 -18.26
CA ASP A 409 -10.00 28.28 -19.09
C ASP A 409 -8.88 29.33 -19.02
N LYS A 410 -8.92 30.19 -18.02
CA LYS A 410 -7.87 31.17 -17.74
C LYS A 410 -7.14 30.80 -16.46
N ASP A 411 -5.81 30.89 -16.51
CA ASP A 411 -4.97 30.63 -15.35
C ASP A 411 -4.70 31.91 -14.57
N TYR A 412 -4.72 31.80 -13.27
CA TYR A 412 -4.47 32.87 -12.31
C TYR A 412 -3.38 32.44 -11.37
N ILE A 413 -2.27 33.17 -11.35
CA ILE A 413 -1.16 33.00 -10.43
C ILE A 413 -1.33 34.04 -9.32
N VAL A 414 -1.54 33.58 -8.10
CA VAL A 414 -1.93 34.46 -6.99
C VAL A 414 -0.91 34.34 -5.86
N PHE A 415 -0.43 35.46 -5.39
CA PHE A 415 0.42 35.58 -4.21
C PHE A 415 0.25 36.97 -3.59
N ALA A 416 0.82 37.18 -2.42
CA ALA A 416 0.70 38.43 -1.72
C ALA A 416 2.02 38.86 -1.07
N ASP A 417 2.27 40.14 -1.05
CA ASP A 417 3.14 40.77 -0.07
C ASP A 417 2.34 41.20 1.16
N ARG A 418 2.95 41.86 2.10
CA ARG A 418 2.29 42.31 3.34
C ARG A 418 1.03 43.15 3.10
N TYR A 419 0.98 43.92 2.02
CA TYR A 419 -0.05 44.93 1.83
C TYR A 419 -0.92 44.71 0.59
N ARG A 420 -0.51 43.85 -0.35
CA ARG A 420 -1.15 43.73 -1.65
C ARG A 420 -1.19 42.29 -2.14
N PHE A 421 -2.30 41.93 -2.82
CA PHE A 421 -2.41 40.73 -3.62
C PHE A 421 -2.00 40.98 -5.07
N TYR A 422 -1.29 40.03 -5.65
CA TYR A 422 -0.89 40.01 -7.04
C TYR A 422 -1.62 38.84 -7.69
N ILE A 423 -2.41 39.15 -8.74
CA ILE A 423 -3.20 38.17 -9.49
C ILE A 423 -2.77 38.29 -10.97
N LEU A 424 -1.90 37.37 -11.37
CA LEU A 424 -1.17 37.43 -12.61
C LEU A 424 -1.61 36.30 -13.58
N ASP A 425 -1.24 36.44 -14.85
CA ASP A 425 -1.32 35.37 -15.84
C ASP A 425 -0.05 34.48 -15.83
N ARG A 426 -0.01 33.47 -16.72
CA ARG A 426 1.16 32.57 -16.90
C ARG A 426 2.46 33.28 -17.32
N LYS A 427 2.39 34.51 -17.80
CA LYS A 427 3.54 35.33 -18.21
C LYS A 427 3.98 36.34 -17.15
N GLY A 428 3.26 36.39 -16.04
CA GLY A 428 3.54 37.34 -14.96
C GLY A 428 2.93 38.73 -15.18
N LYS A 429 2.03 38.89 -16.16
CA LYS A 429 1.30 40.15 -16.36
C LYS A 429 0.10 40.21 -15.42
N GLU A 430 -0.17 41.39 -14.86
CA GLU A 430 -1.34 41.62 -14.01
C GLU A 430 -2.62 41.29 -14.79
N ARG A 431 -3.39 40.33 -14.26
CA ARG A 431 -4.69 39.91 -14.84
C ARG A 431 -5.86 40.58 -14.14
N VAL A 432 -5.75 40.72 -12.82
CA VAL A 432 -6.74 41.42 -11.99
C VAL A 432 -6.00 42.41 -11.10
N ARG A 433 -6.37 43.68 -11.21
CA ARG A 433 -5.82 44.71 -10.36
C ARG A 433 -6.56 44.76 -9.04
N VAL A 434 -5.82 44.56 -7.93
CA VAL A 434 -6.34 44.69 -6.58
C VAL A 434 -5.91 46.03 -6.02
N SER A 435 -6.84 46.96 -5.85
CA SER A 435 -6.58 48.33 -5.39
C SER A 435 -6.64 48.46 -3.85
N SER A 436 -7.26 47.50 -3.18
CA SER A 436 -7.36 47.50 -1.72
C SER A 436 -6.03 47.21 -1.05
N VAL A 437 -5.76 47.91 0.04
CA VAL A 437 -4.57 47.67 0.89
C VAL A 437 -4.98 46.86 2.09
N PHE A 438 -4.17 45.86 2.44
CA PHE A 438 -4.39 44.90 3.52
C PHE A 438 -3.22 44.99 4.52
N ASP A 439 -3.34 44.36 5.66
CA ASP A 439 -2.20 44.08 6.55
C ASP A 439 -2.12 42.55 6.71
N LEU A 440 -1.55 41.91 5.71
CA LEU A 440 -1.50 40.45 5.58
C LEU A 440 -0.38 39.88 6.45
N LYS A 441 -0.65 38.73 7.04
CA LYS A 441 0.35 37.96 7.82
C LYS A 441 0.97 36.88 6.96
N PRO A 442 2.17 36.39 7.35
CA PRO A 442 2.75 35.21 6.71
C PRO A 442 1.76 34.05 6.66
N HIS A 443 1.82 33.28 5.58
CA HIS A 443 0.96 32.11 5.30
C HIS A 443 -0.53 32.43 5.13
N THR A 444 -0.86 33.64 4.63
CA THR A 444 -2.23 33.95 4.20
C THR A 444 -2.56 33.16 2.93
N ASP A 445 -3.60 32.33 3.00
CA ASP A 445 -4.10 31.53 1.87
C ASP A 445 -5.26 32.22 1.15
N VAL A 446 -5.36 31.95 -0.15
CA VAL A 446 -6.43 32.43 -1.02
C VAL A 446 -7.32 31.26 -1.40
N TYR A 447 -8.63 31.45 -1.38
CA TYR A 447 -9.61 30.42 -1.73
C TYR A 447 -10.47 30.89 -2.90
N LEU A 448 -10.81 29.96 -3.80
CA LEU A 448 -11.70 30.22 -4.91
C LEU A 448 -13.16 29.95 -4.50
N THR A 449 -14.08 30.89 -4.75
CA THR A 449 -15.51 30.64 -4.52
C THR A 449 -16.12 29.81 -5.63
N ARG A 450 -17.27 29.16 -5.37
CA ARG A 450 -18.06 28.43 -6.39
C ARG A 450 -18.51 29.30 -7.56
N LYS A 451 -18.57 30.63 -7.40
CA LYS A 451 -18.94 31.62 -8.44
C LYS A 451 -17.74 32.21 -9.17
N GLY A 452 -16.54 31.69 -8.95
CA GLY A 452 -15.31 32.16 -9.62
C GLY A 452 -14.71 33.44 -9.01
N GLY A 453 -15.16 33.88 -7.83
CA GLY A 453 -14.53 34.96 -7.07
C GLY A 453 -13.45 34.46 -6.13
N PHE A 454 -12.46 35.29 -5.79
CA PHE A 454 -11.44 34.98 -4.81
C PHE A 454 -11.89 35.39 -3.42
N ILE A 455 -11.69 34.51 -2.42
CA ILE A 455 -11.85 34.83 -1.00
C ILE A 455 -10.48 34.87 -0.36
N PHE A 456 -10.18 35.96 0.30
CA PHE A 456 -9.00 36.12 1.13
C PHE A 456 -9.43 36.02 2.60
N ILE A 457 -8.85 35.06 3.33
CA ILE A 457 -9.12 34.93 4.78
C ILE A 457 -8.04 35.67 5.52
N TYR A 458 -8.43 36.77 6.18
CA TYR A 458 -7.58 37.51 7.12
C TYR A 458 -8.07 37.29 8.55
N PHE A 459 -7.19 37.16 9.50
CA PHE A 459 -7.48 36.76 10.88
C PHE A 459 -8.48 37.67 11.65
N LYS A 460 -8.92 38.77 11.06
CA LYS A 460 -9.95 39.66 11.65
C LYS A 460 -11.20 39.88 10.79
N TYR A 461 -11.13 39.71 9.46
CA TYR A 461 -12.24 39.99 8.57
C TYR A 461 -12.24 39.10 7.32
N LEU A 462 -13.40 38.71 6.86
CA LEU A 462 -13.59 38.01 5.60
C LEU A 462 -13.81 39.04 4.49
N PHE A 463 -12.95 39.08 3.48
CA PHE A 463 -13.11 39.95 2.32
C PHE A 463 -13.45 39.13 1.09
N TYR A 464 -14.45 39.58 0.34
CA TYR A 464 -14.88 39.01 -0.93
C TYR A 464 -14.61 39.97 -2.05
N SER A 465 -13.88 39.56 -3.09
CA SER A 465 -13.72 40.26 -4.34
C SER A 465 -14.40 39.46 -5.45
N LYS A 466 -15.24 40.17 -6.26
CA LYS A 466 -15.87 39.61 -7.47
C LYS A 466 -14.90 39.59 -8.63
#